data_c14ddfa026055e60a068aaa933e32a6a
#
_entry.id   c14ddfa026055e60a068aaa933e32a6a
#
_cell.length_a   1.000
_cell.length_b   1.000
_cell.length_c   1.000
_cell.angle_alpha   90.00
_cell.angle_beta   90.00
_cell.angle_gamma   90.00
#
_symmetry.space_group_name_H-M   'P 1'
#
loop_
_entity.id
_entity.type
_entity.pdbx_description
1 polymer ?
#
loop_
_entity_poly.entity_id
_entity_poly.type
_entity_poly.pdbx_seq_one_letter_code
_entity_poly.pdbx_strand_id
1 'polypeptide(L)'
;MNADNLEKERIYDNATLSWPTNLAVIKEALYIRDNKGVYMLNTSTDALTFVEGTGGALKNRMAVVGEKVFVMGSKKLFVIQNGTVIHTIPFESALSGIAKAYDENLWVSCTNPASINKVNPLDYTVESHALDVSIGAGWGVAPAFSAKDDIVYFSNAGFNLYRHIFSQNKTEKVANIKDYVEDAGTYYNSLGVDPVSGEVYFATLKGFSEYKINDIAIFDFTKTPALQADIKNKNSFPAGVFFTENFK
;
A
#
# COMPACT_ATOMS: atom_id res chain seq x y z
N MET A 1 0.80 11.79 18.19
CA MET A 1 0.93 10.74 19.24
C MET A 1 2.40 10.45 19.40
N ASN A 2 2.90 10.43 20.59
CA ASN A 2 4.28 10.05 20.88
C ASN A 2 4.42 8.54 20.72
N ALA A 3 5.41 8.08 19.94
CA ALA A 3 5.60 6.65 19.66
C ALA A 3 6.10 5.84 20.88
N ASP A 4 6.76 6.49 21.83
CA ASP A 4 7.38 5.82 22.97
C ASP A 4 6.38 5.52 24.10
N ASN A 5 5.38 6.39 24.27
CA ASN A 5 4.41 6.27 25.37
C ASN A 5 2.94 6.26 24.91
N LEU A 6 2.69 6.38 23.60
CA LEU A 6 1.36 6.42 22.97
C LEU A 6 0.45 7.57 23.45
N GLU A 7 1.01 8.58 24.11
CA GLU A 7 0.25 9.75 24.54
C GLU A 7 -0.15 10.64 23.35
N LYS A 8 -1.32 11.25 23.45
CA LYS A 8 -1.78 12.24 22.46
C LYS A 8 -1.04 13.55 22.70
N GLU A 9 -0.19 13.91 21.76
CA GLU A 9 0.48 15.22 21.79
C GLU A 9 -0.38 16.30 21.14
N ARG A 10 -1.09 15.96 20.05
CA ARG A 10 -1.89 16.92 19.29
C ARG A 10 -3.07 16.24 18.59
N ILE A 11 -4.19 16.95 18.53
CA ILE A 11 -5.38 16.56 17.76
C ILE A 11 -5.61 17.63 16.71
N TYR A 12 -5.74 17.20 15.46
CA TYR A 12 -6.17 18.06 14.36
C TYR A 12 -7.63 17.75 14.08
N ASP A 13 -8.52 18.67 14.49
CA ASP A 13 -9.94 18.62 14.17
C ASP A 13 -10.20 19.69 13.10
N ASN A 14 -10.53 19.24 11.88
CA ASN A 14 -10.73 20.13 10.77
C ASN A 14 -11.94 19.72 9.93
N ALA A 15 -12.97 20.58 9.97
CA ALA A 15 -14.22 20.39 9.23
C ALA A 15 -14.07 20.40 7.69
N THR A 16 -12.87 20.75 7.17
CA THR A 16 -12.57 20.71 5.72
C THR A 16 -12.38 19.29 5.22
N LEU A 17 -11.85 18.40 6.06
CA LEU A 17 -11.65 16.99 5.73
C LEU A 17 -12.97 16.24 5.88
N SER A 18 -13.35 15.52 4.84
CA SER A 18 -14.63 14.79 4.80
C SER A 18 -14.46 13.28 5.03
N TRP A 19 -13.39 12.68 4.50
CA TRP A 19 -13.11 11.25 4.64
C TRP A 19 -11.62 10.97 4.43
N PRO A 20 -10.79 11.25 5.42
CA PRO A 20 -9.36 10.94 5.33
C PRO A 20 -9.15 9.41 5.33
N THR A 21 -8.36 8.92 4.41
CA THR A 21 -8.13 7.48 4.20
C THR A 21 -6.68 7.06 4.33
N ASN A 22 -5.74 7.93 4.01
CA ASN A 22 -4.31 7.63 4.05
C ASN A 22 -3.50 8.86 4.44
N LEU A 23 -2.36 8.60 5.05
CA LEU A 23 -1.42 9.61 5.49
C LEU A 23 -0.02 9.33 4.91
N ALA A 24 0.70 10.40 4.63
CA ALA A 24 2.13 10.35 4.35
C ALA A 24 2.81 11.53 5.04
N VAL A 25 4.00 11.32 5.60
CA VAL A 25 4.71 12.33 6.36
C VAL A 25 6.05 12.62 5.70
N ILE A 26 6.36 13.88 5.51
CA ILE A 26 7.69 14.37 5.09
C ILE A 26 8.03 15.57 5.97
N LYS A 27 9.01 15.42 6.86
CA LYS A 27 9.41 16.48 7.82
C LYS A 27 8.18 17.01 8.58
N GLU A 28 7.87 18.28 8.45
CA GLU A 28 6.75 18.96 9.08
C GLU A 28 5.46 18.94 8.24
N ALA A 29 5.47 18.29 7.08
CA ALA A 29 4.30 18.19 6.22
C ALA A 29 3.61 16.83 6.38
N LEU A 30 2.34 16.86 6.76
CA LEU A 30 1.46 15.71 6.77
C LEU A 30 0.55 15.78 5.55
N TYR A 31 0.73 14.86 4.62
CA TYR A 31 -0.15 14.73 3.47
C TYR A 31 -1.30 13.78 3.81
N ILE A 32 -2.51 14.22 3.51
CA ILE A 32 -3.76 13.54 3.88
C ILE A 32 -4.56 13.28 2.62
N ARG A 33 -4.77 12.00 2.29
CA ARG A 33 -5.68 11.62 1.20
C ARG A 33 -7.11 11.70 1.70
N ASP A 34 -7.92 12.57 1.11
CA ASP A 34 -9.33 12.78 1.41
C ASP A 34 -10.21 12.59 0.16
N ASN A 35 -11.53 12.63 0.30
CA ASN A 35 -12.47 12.45 -0.81
C ASN A 35 -12.22 13.38 -2.00
N LYS A 36 -11.84 14.63 -1.76
CA LYS A 36 -11.63 15.64 -2.81
C LYS A 36 -10.28 15.50 -3.51
N GLY A 37 -9.30 14.91 -2.84
CA GLY A 37 -7.93 14.80 -3.32
C GLY A 37 -6.95 14.71 -2.17
N VAL A 38 -5.82 15.36 -2.29
CA VAL A 38 -4.77 15.39 -1.26
C VAL A 38 -4.75 16.76 -0.59
N TYR A 39 -4.66 16.77 0.72
CA TYR A 39 -4.38 17.96 1.51
C TYR A 39 -2.99 17.85 2.12
N MET A 40 -2.34 18.97 2.32
CA MET A 40 -1.11 19.10 3.08
C MET A 40 -1.38 19.92 4.34
N LEU A 41 -1.10 19.34 5.49
CA LEU A 41 -1.08 20.02 6.77
C LEU A 41 0.37 20.32 7.13
N ASN A 42 0.67 21.60 7.34
CA ASN A 42 1.93 21.99 7.97
C ASN A 42 1.77 21.87 9.49
N THR A 43 2.51 20.95 10.11
CA THR A 43 2.37 20.64 11.54
C THR A 43 2.95 21.72 12.46
N SER A 44 3.75 22.64 11.96
CA SER A 44 4.30 23.77 12.73
C SER A 44 3.36 24.96 12.77
N THR A 45 2.54 25.17 11.72
CA THR A 45 1.65 26.34 11.60
C THR A 45 0.17 25.99 11.69
N ASP A 46 -0.16 24.68 11.68
CA ASP A 46 -1.52 24.13 11.60
C ASP A 46 -2.28 24.53 10.31
N ALA A 47 -1.57 25.02 9.30
CA ALA A 47 -2.17 25.39 8.02
C ALA A 47 -2.50 24.15 7.20
N LEU A 48 -3.79 23.96 6.87
CA LEU A 48 -4.28 22.91 5.98
C LEU A 48 -4.54 23.50 4.59
N THR A 49 -3.86 22.98 3.58
CA THR A 49 -3.95 23.45 2.19
C THR A 49 -4.30 22.30 1.25
N PHE A 50 -5.22 22.54 0.32
CA PHE A 50 -5.50 21.57 -0.74
C PHE A 50 -4.36 21.56 -1.75
N VAL A 51 -3.90 20.37 -2.14
CA VAL A 51 -2.89 20.20 -3.19
C VAL A 51 -3.59 20.20 -4.54
N GLU A 52 -3.51 21.35 -5.22
CA GLU A 52 -4.16 21.54 -6.51
C GLU A 52 -3.72 20.51 -7.55
N GLY A 53 -4.64 20.08 -8.40
CA GLY A 53 -4.40 19.06 -9.42
C GLY A 53 -4.58 17.60 -8.95
N THR A 54 -4.77 17.36 -7.64
CA THR A 54 -4.95 16.01 -7.09
C THR A 54 -6.41 15.52 -7.07
N GLY A 55 -7.33 16.29 -7.64
CA GLY A 55 -8.71 15.85 -7.82
C GLY A 55 -8.77 14.51 -8.55
N GLY A 56 -9.54 13.55 -8.03
CA GLY A 56 -9.61 12.18 -8.56
C GLY A 56 -8.47 11.26 -8.15
N ALA A 57 -7.63 11.64 -7.17
CA ALA A 57 -6.70 10.73 -6.53
C ALA A 57 -7.45 9.54 -5.91
N LEU A 58 -6.93 8.31 -6.08
CA LEU A 58 -7.57 7.10 -5.56
C LEU A 58 -7.45 7.02 -4.03
N LYS A 59 -8.46 6.41 -3.40
CA LYS A 59 -8.46 6.12 -1.96
C LYS A 59 -7.53 4.95 -1.64
N ASN A 60 -6.25 5.13 -1.89
CA ASN A 60 -5.24 4.09 -1.73
C ASN A 60 -4.03 4.65 -0.99
N ARG A 61 -3.08 3.78 -0.68
CA ARG A 61 -1.81 4.19 -0.04
C ARG A 61 -1.12 5.27 -0.87
N MET A 62 -0.36 6.09 -0.18
CA MET A 62 0.62 6.99 -0.77
C MET A 62 2.01 6.43 -0.47
N ALA A 63 2.94 6.59 -1.39
CA ALA A 63 4.34 6.24 -1.17
C ALA A 63 5.19 7.51 -1.02
N VAL A 64 6.15 7.45 -0.11
CA VAL A 64 7.13 8.54 0.10
C VAL A 64 8.50 8.05 -0.36
N VAL A 65 9.12 8.77 -1.28
CA VAL A 65 10.50 8.54 -1.70
C VAL A 65 11.25 9.87 -1.66
N GLY A 66 12.24 9.95 -0.78
CA GLY A 66 12.92 11.21 -0.50
C GLY A 66 11.95 12.30 -0.03
N GLU A 67 11.93 13.42 -0.72
CA GLU A 67 11.02 14.55 -0.42
C GLU A 67 9.76 14.58 -1.29
N LYS A 68 9.42 13.46 -1.94
CA LYS A 68 8.28 13.36 -2.84
C LYS A 68 7.22 12.40 -2.30
N VAL A 69 5.95 12.77 -2.49
CA VAL A 69 4.80 11.88 -2.25
C VAL A 69 4.24 11.45 -3.59
N PHE A 70 4.10 10.15 -3.77
CA PHE A 70 3.52 9.55 -4.96
C PHE A 70 2.09 9.10 -4.64
N VAL A 71 1.13 9.59 -5.41
CA VAL A 71 -0.31 9.38 -5.17
C VAL A 71 -0.98 8.88 -6.44
N MET A 72 -1.67 7.75 -6.33
CA MET A 72 -2.37 7.16 -7.47
C MET A 72 -3.62 7.96 -7.84
N GLY A 73 -3.77 8.28 -9.12
CA GLY A 73 -5.02 8.59 -9.80
C GLY A 73 -5.53 7.35 -10.56
N SER A 74 -6.57 7.50 -11.39
CA SER A 74 -7.12 6.35 -12.13
C SER A 74 -6.10 5.71 -13.10
N LYS A 75 -5.53 6.51 -13.99
CA LYS A 75 -4.50 6.09 -14.98
C LYS A 75 -3.26 6.98 -14.92
N LYS A 76 -2.93 7.48 -13.76
CA LYS A 76 -1.81 8.38 -13.58
C LYS A 76 -1.31 8.35 -12.14
N LEU A 77 -0.03 8.60 -11.98
CA LEU A 77 0.59 8.77 -10.68
C LEU A 77 0.99 10.24 -10.52
N PHE A 78 0.43 10.90 -9.51
CA PHE A 78 0.83 12.26 -9.15
C PHE A 78 2.12 12.23 -8.35
N VAL A 79 3.04 13.10 -8.67
CA VAL A 79 4.26 13.36 -7.90
C VAL A 79 4.12 14.71 -7.23
N ILE A 80 4.07 14.71 -5.90
CA ILE A 80 3.86 15.90 -5.10
C ILE A 80 5.15 16.21 -4.35
N GLN A 81 5.56 17.47 -4.36
CA GLN A 81 6.66 17.98 -3.55
C GLN A 81 6.29 19.37 -3.02
N ASN A 82 6.52 19.62 -1.74
CA ASN A 82 6.22 20.89 -1.08
C ASN A 82 4.78 21.39 -1.33
N GLY A 83 3.80 20.48 -1.27
CA GLY A 83 2.39 20.80 -1.46
C GLY A 83 1.95 21.08 -2.90
N THR A 84 2.81 20.84 -3.89
CA THR A 84 2.55 21.08 -5.30
C THR A 84 2.72 19.81 -6.12
N VAL A 85 1.83 19.57 -7.09
CA VAL A 85 2.02 18.50 -8.10
C VAL A 85 3.12 18.97 -9.07
N ILE A 86 4.29 18.38 -8.96
CA ILE A 86 5.45 18.75 -9.80
C ILE A 86 5.54 17.92 -11.09
N HIS A 87 4.91 16.74 -11.10
CA HIS A 87 4.88 15.85 -12.26
C HIS A 87 3.67 14.93 -12.22
N THR A 88 3.33 14.37 -13.38
CA THR A 88 2.29 13.36 -13.51
C THR A 88 2.77 12.28 -14.47
N ILE A 89 2.85 11.04 -13.99
CA ILE A 89 3.29 9.88 -14.78
C ILE A 89 2.04 9.19 -15.33
N PRO A 90 1.85 9.11 -16.66
CA PRO A 90 0.71 8.44 -17.26
C PRO A 90 0.89 6.91 -17.28
N PHE A 91 -0.24 6.18 -17.26
CA PHE A 91 -0.29 4.72 -17.40
C PHE A 91 -1.40 4.35 -18.39
N GLU A 92 -1.19 3.24 -19.12
CA GLU A 92 -2.17 2.72 -20.07
C GLU A 92 -3.44 2.19 -19.38
N SER A 93 -3.26 1.61 -18.18
CA SER A 93 -4.31 0.94 -17.43
C SER A 93 -4.60 1.60 -16.10
N ALA A 94 -5.73 1.24 -15.50
CA ALA A 94 -6.10 1.72 -14.17
C ALA A 94 -5.14 1.18 -13.11
N LEU A 95 -4.65 2.09 -12.27
CA LEU A 95 -3.77 1.77 -11.15
C LEU A 95 -4.55 1.08 -10.03
N SER A 96 -3.91 0.14 -9.33
CA SER A 96 -4.55 -0.62 -8.26
C SER A 96 -3.75 -0.72 -6.98
N GLY A 97 -2.44 -0.67 -7.03
CA GLY A 97 -1.58 -0.74 -5.86
C GLY A 97 -0.32 0.09 -6.04
N ILE A 98 0.22 0.55 -4.92
CA ILE A 98 1.50 1.24 -4.85
C ILE A 98 2.26 0.75 -3.62
N ALA A 99 3.55 0.47 -3.80
CA ALA A 99 4.44 0.11 -2.71
C ALA A 99 5.84 0.69 -2.96
N LYS A 100 6.45 1.20 -1.90
CA LYS A 100 7.87 1.52 -1.86
C LYS A 100 8.60 0.32 -1.25
N ALA A 101 9.64 -0.18 -1.92
CA ALA A 101 10.57 -1.12 -1.34
C ALA A 101 11.64 -0.40 -0.51
N TYR A 102 12.38 -1.14 0.32
CA TYR A 102 13.39 -0.56 1.19
C TYR A 102 14.55 0.08 0.42
N ASP A 103 14.86 -0.44 -0.76
CA ASP A 103 15.87 0.08 -1.70
C ASP A 103 15.40 1.30 -2.52
N GLU A 104 14.35 1.98 -2.07
CA GLU A 104 13.73 3.16 -2.71
C GLU A 104 13.06 2.89 -4.07
N ASN A 105 13.02 1.65 -4.56
CA ASN A 105 12.22 1.30 -5.73
C ASN A 105 10.74 1.54 -5.46
N LEU A 106 10.07 2.15 -6.43
CA LEU A 106 8.63 2.40 -6.38
C LEU A 106 7.91 1.47 -7.34
N TRP A 107 7.00 0.68 -6.78
CA TRP A 107 6.23 -0.33 -7.50
C TRP A 107 4.78 0.10 -7.62
N VAL A 108 4.23 -0.05 -8.83
CA VAL A 108 2.85 0.30 -9.13
C VAL A 108 2.20 -0.85 -9.91
N SER A 109 1.01 -1.26 -9.49
CA SER A 109 0.23 -2.25 -10.21
C SER A 109 -0.89 -1.64 -11.02
N CYS A 110 -1.20 -2.26 -12.17
CA CYS A 110 -2.35 -1.96 -13.00
C CYS A 110 -3.26 -3.19 -13.11
N THR A 111 -4.56 -2.97 -13.35
CA THR A 111 -5.54 -4.08 -13.33
C THR A 111 -5.92 -4.62 -14.70
N ASN A 112 -6.08 -3.78 -15.72
CA ASN A 112 -6.62 -4.22 -17.01
C ASN A 112 -6.02 -3.42 -18.18
N PRO A 113 -5.06 -3.97 -18.93
CA PRO A 113 -4.38 -5.24 -18.63
C PRO A 113 -3.58 -5.19 -17.33
N ALA A 114 -3.42 -6.37 -16.70
CA ALA A 114 -2.67 -6.49 -15.46
C ALA A 114 -1.17 -6.32 -15.73
N SER A 115 -0.50 -5.51 -14.91
CA SER A 115 0.94 -5.32 -14.99
C SER A 115 1.55 -4.92 -13.65
N ILE A 116 2.84 -5.21 -13.49
CA ILE A 116 3.71 -4.64 -12.47
C ILE A 116 4.63 -3.64 -13.14
N ASN A 117 4.73 -2.47 -12.56
CA ASN A 117 5.50 -1.37 -13.10
C ASN A 117 6.50 -0.89 -12.05
N LYS A 118 7.77 -0.78 -12.45
CA LYS A 118 8.83 -0.16 -11.69
C LYS A 118 8.95 1.29 -12.11
N VAL A 119 8.80 2.20 -11.18
CA VAL A 119 8.89 3.64 -11.42
C VAL A 119 10.19 4.15 -10.82
N ASN A 120 11.02 4.78 -11.62
CA ASN A 120 12.19 5.49 -11.12
C ASN A 120 11.74 6.83 -10.48
N PRO A 121 11.95 7.06 -9.19
CA PRO A 121 11.48 8.27 -8.52
C PRO A 121 12.29 9.53 -8.85
N LEU A 122 13.41 9.40 -9.57
CA LEU A 122 14.29 10.51 -9.92
C LEU A 122 13.90 11.14 -11.27
N ASP A 123 13.76 10.31 -12.30
CA ASP A 123 13.49 10.74 -13.68
C ASP A 123 12.09 10.37 -14.18
N TYR A 124 11.31 9.64 -13.36
CA TYR A 124 9.93 9.22 -13.61
C TYR A 124 9.76 8.23 -14.77
N THR A 125 10.84 7.60 -15.20
CA THR A 125 10.76 6.51 -16.17
C THR A 125 10.03 5.31 -15.59
N VAL A 126 9.33 4.57 -16.45
CA VAL A 126 8.51 3.40 -16.08
C VAL A 126 8.96 2.21 -16.90
N GLU A 127 9.34 1.14 -16.21
CA GLU A 127 9.54 -0.18 -16.80
C GLU A 127 8.34 -1.06 -16.43
N SER A 128 7.75 -1.77 -17.41
CA SER A 128 6.48 -2.47 -17.23
C SER A 128 6.58 -3.93 -17.63
N HIS A 129 6.07 -4.82 -16.77
CA HIS A 129 5.89 -6.24 -17.07
C HIS A 129 4.41 -6.60 -17.06
N ALA A 130 3.93 -7.13 -18.18
CA ALA A 130 2.58 -7.68 -18.28
C ALA A 130 2.47 -8.96 -17.43
N LEU A 131 1.30 -9.17 -16.84
CA LEU A 131 1.02 -10.36 -16.04
C LEU A 131 0.01 -11.26 -16.76
N ASP A 132 0.25 -12.58 -16.69
CA ASP A 132 -0.70 -13.61 -17.15
C ASP A 132 -1.82 -13.88 -16.12
N VAL A 133 -1.72 -13.27 -14.94
CA VAL A 133 -2.69 -13.41 -13.84
C VAL A 133 -3.29 -12.06 -13.51
N SER A 134 -4.56 -12.05 -13.11
CA SER A 134 -5.21 -10.83 -12.64
C SER A 134 -4.57 -10.34 -11.35
N ILE A 135 -4.57 -9.03 -11.15
CA ILE A 135 -4.19 -8.40 -9.89
C ILE A 135 -5.42 -7.78 -9.25
N GLY A 136 -5.57 -7.95 -7.96
CA GLY A 136 -6.69 -7.40 -7.22
C GLY A 136 -6.60 -5.89 -7.08
N ALA A 137 -7.73 -5.21 -7.18
CA ALA A 137 -7.81 -3.77 -7.00
C ALA A 137 -7.83 -3.34 -5.52
N GLY A 138 -7.84 -4.27 -4.58
CA GLY A 138 -8.00 -3.97 -3.15
C GLY A 138 -9.27 -3.14 -2.87
N TRP A 139 -10.08 -3.58 -1.93
CA TRP A 139 -11.20 -2.76 -1.47
C TRP A 139 -10.73 -1.88 -0.31
N GLY A 140 -10.94 -0.58 -0.41
CA GLY A 140 -10.55 0.33 0.64
C GLY A 140 -9.10 0.82 0.54
N VAL A 141 -8.42 0.96 1.68
CA VAL A 141 -7.18 1.73 1.82
C VAL A 141 -5.90 0.89 1.79
N ALA A 142 -6.00 -0.41 1.87
CA ALA A 142 -4.86 -1.31 1.97
C ALA A 142 -4.98 -2.48 0.99
N PRO A 143 -4.60 -2.30 -0.29
CA PRO A 143 -4.59 -3.39 -1.25
C PRO A 143 -3.57 -4.45 -0.84
N ALA A 144 -3.83 -5.70 -1.22
CA ALA A 144 -2.90 -6.79 -1.07
C ALA A 144 -1.77 -6.67 -2.10
N PHE A 145 -0.89 -5.70 -1.89
CA PHE A 145 0.23 -5.36 -2.74
C PHE A 145 1.36 -4.79 -1.90
N SER A 146 2.53 -5.39 -1.94
CA SER A 146 3.73 -4.92 -1.25
C SER A 146 4.98 -5.46 -1.95
N ALA A 147 6.14 -4.90 -1.62
CA ALA A 147 7.39 -5.28 -2.26
C ALA A 147 8.57 -5.28 -1.29
N LYS A 148 9.55 -6.13 -1.59
CA LYS A 148 10.90 -6.07 -1.05
C LYS A 148 11.89 -6.16 -2.20
N ASP A 149 12.76 -5.17 -2.33
CA ASP A 149 13.77 -5.11 -3.39
C ASP A 149 13.14 -5.34 -4.77
N ASP A 150 13.53 -6.38 -5.48
CA ASP A 150 13.09 -6.77 -6.82
C ASP A 150 11.86 -7.69 -6.83
N ILE A 151 11.30 -8.01 -5.67
CA ILE A 151 10.18 -8.95 -5.52
C ILE A 151 8.92 -8.23 -5.07
N VAL A 152 7.87 -8.34 -5.89
CA VAL A 152 6.55 -7.80 -5.60
C VAL A 152 5.60 -8.93 -5.24
N TYR A 153 4.92 -8.80 -4.09
CA TYR A 153 3.87 -9.72 -3.66
C TYR A 153 2.48 -9.09 -3.84
N PHE A 154 1.53 -9.89 -4.32
CA PHE A 154 0.16 -9.42 -4.55
C PHE A 154 -0.86 -10.55 -4.50
N SER A 155 -2.12 -10.23 -4.27
CA SER A 155 -3.24 -11.15 -4.44
C SER A 155 -4.06 -10.82 -5.69
N ASN A 156 -4.79 -11.81 -6.19
CA ASN A 156 -5.66 -11.64 -7.35
C ASN A 156 -7.13 -11.32 -6.99
N ALA A 157 -7.36 -10.64 -5.88
CA ALA A 157 -8.66 -10.42 -5.25
C ALA A 157 -9.38 -11.71 -4.77
N GLY A 158 -8.67 -12.84 -4.77
CA GLY A 158 -9.10 -14.13 -4.24
C GLY A 158 -8.14 -14.60 -3.15
N PHE A 159 -8.06 -15.92 -2.97
CA PHE A 159 -7.21 -16.53 -1.95
C PHE A 159 -5.78 -16.80 -2.41
N ASN A 160 -5.48 -16.60 -3.70
CA ASN A 160 -4.14 -16.85 -4.21
C ASN A 160 -3.22 -15.66 -3.95
N LEU A 161 -2.06 -15.98 -3.38
CA LEU A 161 -0.94 -15.07 -3.22
C LEU A 161 0.11 -15.38 -4.28
N TYR A 162 0.54 -14.35 -4.97
CA TYR A 162 1.55 -14.40 -6.02
C TYR A 162 2.77 -13.59 -5.63
N ARG A 163 3.92 -13.95 -6.19
CA ARG A 163 5.08 -13.08 -6.28
C ARG A 163 5.51 -12.88 -7.72
N HIS A 164 5.98 -11.69 -8.04
CA HIS A 164 6.62 -11.35 -9.30
C HIS A 164 8.06 -10.96 -9.03
N ILE A 165 9.01 -11.68 -9.61
CA ILE A 165 10.45 -11.38 -9.56
C ILE A 165 10.74 -10.56 -10.81
N PHE A 166 10.92 -9.25 -10.64
CA PHE A 166 10.94 -8.31 -11.75
C PHE A 166 12.14 -8.52 -12.68
N SER A 167 13.36 -8.67 -12.14
CA SER A 167 14.57 -8.95 -12.95
C SER A 167 14.48 -10.20 -13.81
N GLN A 168 13.58 -11.14 -13.47
CA GLN A 168 13.38 -12.39 -14.19
C GLN A 168 12.12 -12.37 -15.06
N ASN A 169 11.31 -11.32 -14.98
CA ASN A 169 9.96 -11.26 -15.55
C ASN A 169 9.15 -12.53 -15.25
N LYS A 170 9.23 -13.00 -14.01
CA LYS A 170 8.63 -14.28 -13.59
C LYS A 170 7.56 -14.06 -12.53
N THR A 171 6.34 -14.52 -12.85
CA THR A 171 5.23 -14.54 -11.89
C THR A 171 4.94 -15.98 -11.47
N GLU A 172 4.78 -16.20 -10.17
CA GLU A 172 4.44 -17.52 -9.65
C GLU A 172 3.47 -17.43 -8.47
N LYS A 173 2.55 -18.38 -8.36
CA LYS A 173 1.72 -18.55 -7.19
C LYS A 173 2.56 -19.17 -6.07
N VAL A 174 2.61 -18.48 -4.92
CA VAL A 174 3.38 -18.92 -3.76
C VAL A 174 2.52 -19.54 -2.66
N ALA A 175 1.22 -19.19 -2.60
CA ALA A 175 0.30 -19.77 -1.64
C ALA A 175 -1.16 -19.69 -2.14
N ASN A 176 -2.00 -20.57 -1.62
CA ASN A 176 -3.43 -20.32 -1.47
C ASN A 176 -3.69 -20.18 0.04
N ILE A 177 -4.19 -19.03 0.45
CA ILE A 177 -4.33 -18.71 1.88
C ILE A 177 -5.28 -19.69 2.61
N LYS A 178 -6.28 -20.24 1.91
CA LYS A 178 -7.19 -21.24 2.50
C LYS A 178 -6.52 -22.57 2.87
N ASP A 179 -5.35 -22.87 2.30
CA ASP A 179 -4.59 -24.04 2.68
C ASP A 179 -3.96 -23.90 4.08
N TYR A 180 -3.95 -22.67 4.63
CA TYR A 180 -3.34 -22.32 5.91
C TYR A 180 -4.34 -21.73 6.91
N VAL A 181 -5.33 -20.97 6.41
CA VAL A 181 -6.31 -20.25 7.22
C VAL A 181 -7.71 -20.65 6.77
N GLU A 182 -8.37 -21.53 7.53
CA GLU A 182 -9.66 -22.11 7.20
C GLU A 182 -10.76 -21.06 7.00
N ASP A 183 -10.84 -20.09 7.91
CA ASP A 183 -11.82 -19.00 7.91
C ASP A 183 -11.38 -17.78 7.07
N ALA A 184 -10.37 -17.93 6.22
CA ALA A 184 -9.91 -16.83 5.39
C ALA A 184 -11.03 -16.25 4.52
N GLY A 185 -11.18 -14.92 4.55
CA GLY A 185 -12.04 -14.17 3.66
C GLY A 185 -11.22 -13.33 2.67
N THR A 186 -11.89 -12.80 1.67
CA THR A 186 -11.27 -11.88 0.69
C THR A 186 -11.61 -10.42 0.96
N TYR A 187 -12.28 -10.16 2.07
CA TYR A 187 -12.70 -8.83 2.45
C TYR A 187 -11.55 -8.09 3.13
N TYR A 188 -11.18 -6.91 2.66
CA TYR A 188 -10.07 -6.12 3.20
C TYR A 188 -8.74 -6.88 3.34
N ASN A 189 -8.41 -7.72 2.38
CA ASN A 189 -7.10 -8.35 2.35
C ASN A 189 -6.01 -7.29 2.28
N SER A 190 -5.10 -7.32 3.23
CA SER A 190 -3.92 -6.45 3.23
C SER A 190 -2.65 -7.29 3.26
N LEU A 191 -1.58 -6.73 2.71
CA LEU A 191 -0.30 -7.38 2.59
C LEU A 191 0.80 -6.40 2.94
N GLY A 192 1.78 -6.87 3.71
CA GLY A 192 3.02 -6.18 3.97
C GLY A 192 4.18 -7.16 3.86
N VAL A 193 5.32 -6.68 3.37
CA VAL A 193 6.56 -7.44 3.37
C VAL A 193 7.54 -6.76 4.29
N ASP A 194 8.08 -7.50 5.25
CA ASP A 194 9.10 -7.00 6.16
C ASP A 194 10.35 -6.64 5.33
N PRO A 195 10.80 -5.38 5.36
CA PRO A 195 11.92 -4.93 4.54
C PRO A 195 13.26 -5.57 4.93
N VAL A 196 13.37 -6.07 6.15
CA VAL A 196 14.60 -6.70 6.67
C VAL A 196 14.57 -8.20 6.45
N SER A 197 13.60 -8.90 7.06
CA SER A 197 13.53 -10.37 6.98
C SER A 197 13.01 -10.88 5.63
N GLY A 198 12.14 -10.12 4.96
CA GLY A 198 11.43 -10.55 3.75
C GLY A 198 10.19 -11.41 4.06
N GLU A 199 9.82 -11.56 5.33
CA GLU A 199 8.59 -12.23 5.71
C GLU A 199 7.36 -11.48 5.18
N VAL A 200 6.39 -12.24 4.70
CA VAL A 200 5.17 -11.73 4.09
C VAL A 200 4.02 -11.86 5.09
N TYR A 201 3.49 -10.75 5.49
CA TYR A 201 2.34 -10.63 6.39
C TYR A 201 1.09 -10.46 5.55
N PHE A 202 0.19 -11.42 5.60
CA PHE A 202 -1.07 -11.38 4.87
C PHE A 202 -2.25 -11.40 5.83
N ALA A 203 -3.00 -10.30 5.85
CA ALA A 203 -4.18 -10.19 6.68
C ALA A 203 -5.44 -10.61 5.90
N THR A 204 -6.31 -11.36 6.55
CA THR A 204 -7.60 -11.78 6.01
C THR A 204 -8.74 -11.41 6.96
N LEU A 205 -9.90 -11.13 6.39
CA LEU A 205 -11.13 -10.87 7.13
C LEU A 205 -12.24 -11.70 6.49
N LYS A 206 -12.95 -12.51 7.30
CA LYS A 206 -14.00 -13.41 6.81
C LYS A 206 -15.14 -12.67 6.14
N GLY A 207 -15.57 -11.54 6.73
CA GLY A 207 -16.62 -10.70 6.17
C GLY A 207 -16.85 -9.45 7.00
N PHE A 208 -17.60 -8.50 6.46
CA PHE A 208 -17.89 -7.25 7.15
C PHE A 208 -18.69 -7.47 8.45
N SER A 209 -19.68 -8.33 8.42
CA SER A 209 -20.48 -8.68 9.62
C SER A 209 -19.73 -9.62 10.57
N GLU A 210 -18.71 -10.29 10.08
CA GLU A 210 -17.89 -11.25 10.84
C GLU A 210 -16.46 -10.71 11.06
N TYR A 211 -16.34 -9.40 11.30
CA TYR A 211 -15.05 -8.72 11.41
C TYR A 211 -14.14 -9.23 12.54
N LYS A 212 -14.70 -9.93 13.51
CA LYS A 212 -13.95 -10.57 14.59
C LYS A 212 -13.23 -11.84 14.15
N ILE A 213 -13.63 -12.43 13.02
CA ILE A 213 -12.98 -13.60 12.43
C ILE A 213 -11.97 -13.07 11.41
N ASN A 214 -10.75 -12.93 11.87
CA ASN A 214 -9.64 -12.41 11.08
C ASN A 214 -8.34 -13.08 11.49
N ASP A 215 -7.42 -13.16 10.55
CA ASP A 215 -6.10 -13.73 10.75
C ASP A 215 -5.04 -12.85 10.12
N ILE A 216 -3.84 -12.87 10.68
CA ILE A 216 -2.62 -12.35 10.08
C ILE A 216 -1.68 -13.53 9.94
N ALA A 217 -1.61 -14.10 8.75
CA ALA A 217 -0.69 -15.18 8.42
C ALA A 217 0.68 -14.61 8.04
N ILE A 218 1.75 -15.15 8.62
CA ILE A 218 3.13 -14.73 8.39
C ILE A 218 3.84 -15.85 7.64
N PHE A 219 4.34 -15.54 6.45
CA PHE A 219 5.02 -16.49 5.58
C PHE A 219 6.49 -16.12 5.38
N ASP A 220 7.34 -17.13 5.37
CA ASP A 220 8.69 -17.08 4.83
C ASP A 220 8.79 -18.10 3.69
N PHE A 221 8.71 -17.62 2.46
CA PHE A 221 8.73 -18.48 1.27
C PHE A 221 10.11 -19.07 0.94
N THR A 222 11.12 -18.83 1.78
CA THR A 222 12.42 -19.49 1.71
C THR A 222 12.48 -20.74 2.58
N LYS A 223 11.47 -20.97 3.44
CA LYS A 223 11.39 -22.07 4.39
C LYS A 223 10.34 -23.12 4.03
N THR A 224 10.46 -24.28 4.64
CA THR A 224 9.46 -25.34 4.59
C THR A 224 9.20 -25.84 6.03
N PRO A 225 7.98 -25.68 6.58
CA PRO A 225 6.81 -25.06 5.95
C PRO A 225 6.97 -23.54 5.77
N ALA A 226 6.28 -22.97 4.76
CA ALA A 226 6.34 -21.54 4.49
C ALA A 226 5.60 -20.72 5.56
N LEU A 227 4.48 -21.21 6.12
CA LEU A 227 3.78 -20.54 7.22
C LEU A 227 4.64 -20.59 8.49
N GLN A 228 4.97 -19.42 9.01
CA GLN A 228 5.77 -19.28 10.23
C GLN A 228 4.89 -18.99 11.46
N ALA A 229 3.84 -18.22 11.29
CA ALA A 229 2.89 -17.89 12.35
C ALA A 229 1.51 -17.53 11.78
N ASP A 230 0.50 -17.69 12.63
CA ASP A 230 -0.88 -17.32 12.35
C ASP A 230 -1.47 -16.63 13.59
N ILE A 231 -1.71 -15.32 13.49
CA ILE A 231 -2.25 -14.49 14.56
C ILE A 231 -3.75 -14.38 14.36
N LYS A 232 -4.52 -15.10 15.21
CA LYS A 232 -5.96 -15.28 15.03
C LYS A 232 -6.81 -14.28 15.80
N ASN A 233 -7.96 -13.96 15.21
CA ASN A 233 -9.14 -13.41 15.90
C ASN A 233 -8.87 -12.19 16.78
N LYS A 234 -8.14 -11.21 16.25
CA LYS A 234 -8.01 -9.91 16.92
C LYS A 234 -9.29 -9.10 16.68
N ASN A 235 -9.82 -8.48 17.73
CA ASN A 235 -11.06 -7.71 17.71
C ASN A 235 -10.94 -6.38 16.94
N SER A 236 -10.39 -6.45 15.71
CA SER A 236 -10.17 -5.28 14.86
C SER A 236 -10.11 -5.70 13.40
N PHE A 237 -10.31 -4.73 12.50
CA PHE A 237 -10.02 -4.93 11.09
C PHE A 237 -8.51 -4.89 10.87
N PRO A 238 -7.87 -5.94 10.33
CA PRO A 238 -6.46 -5.90 9.96
C PRO A 238 -6.29 -5.13 8.65
N ALA A 239 -6.45 -3.81 8.72
CA ALA A 239 -6.55 -2.95 7.53
C ALA A 239 -5.21 -2.64 6.85
N GLY A 240 -4.08 -2.95 7.47
CA GLY A 240 -2.76 -2.71 6.89
C GLY A 240 -1.65 -3.23 7.77
N VAL A 241 -0.52 -3.54 7.13
CA VAL A 241 0.71 -3.92 7.79
C VAL A 241 1.75 -2.86 7.49
N PHE A 242 2.38 -2.33 8.52
CA PHE A 242 3.38 -1.27 8.45
C PHE A 242 4.60 -1.66 9.29
N PHE A 243 5.77 -1.43 8.76
CA PHE A 243 7.03 -1.69 9.44
C PHE A 243 7.72 -0.36 9.74
N THR A 244 8.33 -0.24 10.91
CA THR A 244 9.00 1.00 11.32
C THR A 244 10.15 1.39 10.39
N GLU A 245 10.81 0.43 9.81
CA GLU A 245 11.90 0.60 8.84
C GLU A 245 11.46 1.36 7.58
N ASN A 246 10.19 1.27 7.20
CA ASN A 246 9.65 1.99 6.04
C ASN A 246 9.53 3.50 6.26
N PHE A 247 9.76 3.98 7.49
CA PHE A 247 9.62 5.38 7.87
C PHE A 247 10.97 6.03 8.23
N LYS A 248 12.07 5.33 8.02
CA LYS A 248 13.43 5.83 8.28
C LYS A 248 13.99 6.56 7.07
#